data_f1cf4274a411114026c36f5cadca8c8b
#
_entry.id   f1cf4274a411114026c36f5cadca8c8b
#
_cell.length_a   1.000
_cell.length_b   1.000
_cell.length_c   1.000
_cell.angle_alpha   90.00
_cell.angle_beta   90.00
_cell.angle_gamma   90.00
#
_symmetry.space_group_name_H-M   'P 1'
#
loop_
_entity.id
_entity.type
_entity.pdbx_description
1 polymer ?
#
loop_
_entity_poly.entity_id
_entity_poly.type
_entity_poly.pdbx_seq_one_letter_code
_entity_poly.pdbx_strand_id
1 'polypeptide(L)'
;MNKKYTLDELLIIAVAREIKDFDNVILGVGLPTTAGALAKALHAPQANLMMEAGMIDFEPLVPPNHIADVMACKGYACATDLFTAFTMTYRGFVDICFLGVGQIDKFGNLNTTCIGDYYQPDLRLPGSGGAADFISYSQRTVLTMRG
;
A
#
# COMPACT_ATOMS: atom_id res chain seq x y z
N MET A 1 -27.61 -9.95 -15.78
CA MET A 1 -26.35 -10.59 -15.39
C MET A 1 -26.12 -10.31 -13.92
N ASN A 2 -26.20 -11.31 -13.05
CA ASN A 2 -25.86 -11.13 -11.64
C ASN A 2 -24.35 -10.83 -11.55
N LYS A 3 -24.01 -9.70 -10.96
CA LYS A 3 -22.61 -9.34 -10.67
C LYS A 3 -22.03 -10.42 -9.76
N LYS A 4 -21.01 -11.14 -10.24
CA LYS A 4 -20.33 -12.22 -9.50
C LYS A 4 -19.06 -11.73 -8.80
N TYR A 5 -18.95 -10.43 -8.45
CA TYR A 5 -17.80 -9.87 -7.77
C TYR A 5 -18.23 -8.97 -6.62
N THR A 6 -17.39 -8.91 -5.60
CA THR A 6 -17.53 -8.03 -4.43
C THR A 6 -16.95 -6.64 -4.72
N LEU A 7 -17.26 -5.66 -3.85
CA LEU A 7 -16.63 -4.33 -3.94
C LEU A 7 -15.12 -4.40 -3.68
N ASP A 8 -14.68 -5.27 -2.78
CA ASP A 8 -13.25 -5.46 -2.49
C ASP A 8 -12.51 -6.01 -3.72
N GLU A 9 -13.08 -7.00 -4.42
CA GLU A 9 -12.48 -7.52 -5.66
C GLU A 9 -12.41 -6.44 -6.75
N LEU A 10 -13.45 -5.61 -6.88
CA LEU A 10 -13.43 -4.49 -7.81
C LEU A 10 -12.34 -3.49 -7.47
N LEU A 11 -12.20 -3.13 -6.18
CA LEU A 11 -11.19 -2.20 -5.69
C LEU A 11 -9.78 -2.75 -5.91
N ILE A 12 -9.54 -4.04 -5.59
CA ILE A 12 -8.26 -4.70 -5.84
C ILE A 12 -7.88 -4.64 -7.33
N ILE A 13 -8.83 -4.92 -8.22
CA ILE A 13 -8.58 -4.86 -9.67
C ILE A 13 -8.29 -3.42 -10.12
N ALA A 14 -9.05 -2.45 -9.61
CA ALA A 14 -8.83 -1.04 -9.95
C ALA A 14 -7.43 -0.58 -9.51
N VAL A 15 -7.03 -0.91 -8.28
CA VAL A 15 -5.69 -0.60 -7.73
C VAL A 15 -4.59 -1.31 -8.52
N ALA A 16 -4.76 -2.59 -8.85
CA ALA A 16 -3.77 -3.35 -9.62
C ALA A 16 -3.49 -2.71 -11.00
N ARG A 17 -4.51 -2.16 -11.65
CA ARG A 17 -4.37 -1.51 -12.96
C ARG A 17 -3.55 -0.22 -12.94
N GLU A 18 -3.38 0.40 -11.78
CA GLU A 18 -2.56 1.59 -11.61
C GLU A 18 -1.07 1.29 -11.60
N ILE A 19 -0.67 0.04 -11.36
CA ILE A 19 0.72 -0.42 -11.33
C ILE A 19 1.15 -0.74 -12.76
N LYS A 20 2.28 -0.18 -13.17
CA LYS A 20 2.90 -0.44 -14.45
C LYS A 20 4.11 -1.35 -14.29
N ASP A 21 4.51 -1.98 -15.39
CA ASP A 21 5.75 -2.73 -15.40
C ASP A 21 6.95 -1.82 -15.12
N PHE A 22 7.90 -2.29 -14.32
CA PHE A 22 9.07 -1.56 -13.83
C PHE A 22 8.79 -0.43 -12.81
N ASP A 23 7.54 -0.20 -12.38
CA ASP A 23 7.27 0.73 -11.27
C ASP A 23 7.92 0.23 -9.97
N ASN A 24 8.50 1.15 -9.21
CA ASN A 24 8.85 0.95 -7.79
C ASN A 24 7.66 1.34 -6.93
N VAL A 25 7.05 0.35 -6.28
CA VAL A 25 5.72 0.46 -5.68
C VAL A 25 5.79 0.27 -4.17
N ILE A 26 5.45 1.30 -3.38
CA ILE A 26 5.21 1.13 -1.94
C ILE A 26 3.77 0.68 -1.72
N LEU A 27 3.62 -0.41 -0.98
CA LEU A 27 2.32 -1.01 -0.67
C LEU A 27 2.01 -0.93 0.83
N GLY A 28 0.89 -0.30 1.15
CA GLY A 28 0.26 -0.48 2.45
C GLY A 28 -0.28 -1.90 2.62
N VAL A 29 -0.38 -2.37 3.86
CA VAL A 29 -0.91 -3.69 4.19
C VAL A 29 -2.40 -3.81 3.84
N GLY A 30 -2.84 -4.99 3.44
CA GLY A 30 -4.22 -5.31 3.12
C GLY A 30 -4.54 -5.27 1.63
N LEU A 31 -5.56 -4.52 1.21
CA LEU A 31 -5.97 -4.44 -0.20
C LEU A 31 -4.83 -4.04 -1.15
N PRO A 32 -3.99 -3.03 -0.83
CA PRO A 32 -2.88 -2.66 -1.69
C PRO A 32 -1.90 -3.81 -1.95
N THR A 33 -1.56 -4.59 -0.93
CA THR A 33 -0.64 -5.74 -1.09
C THR A 33 -1.22 -6.82 -1.99
N THR A 34 -2.52 -7.12 -1.84
CA THR A 34 -3.22 -8.07 -2.73
C THR A 34 -3.25 -7.57 -4.17
N ALA A 35 -3.48 -6.27 -4.36
CA ALA A 35 -3.49 -5.64 -5.69
C ALA A 35 -2.10 -5.67 -6.35
N GLY A 36 -1.04 -5.44 -5.58
CA GLY A 36 0.35 -5.56 -6.07
C GLY A 36 0.67 -6.96 -6.54
N ALA A 37 0.33 -7.98 -5.75
CA ALA A 37 0.50 -9.39 -6.13
C ALA A 37 -0.28 -9.73 -7.41
N LEU A 38 -1.51 -9.23 -7.53
CA LEU A 38 -2.34 -9.40 -8.72
C LEU A 38 -1.71 -8.74 -9.95
N ALA A 39 -1.19 -7.52 -9.81
CA ALA A 39 -0.52 -6.80 -10.90
C ALA A 39 0.71 -7.56 -11.41
N LYS A 40 1.59 -8.04 -10.51
CA LYS A 40 2.75 -8.88 -10.88
C LYS A 40 2.33 -10.13 -11.63
N ALA A 41 1.27 -10.79 -11.19
CA ALA A 41 0.78 -12.02 -11.80
C ALA A 41 0.16 -11.81 -13.20
N LEU A 42 -0.42 -10.64 -13.49
CA LEU A 42 -1.22 -10.43 -14.69
C LEU A 42 -0.55 -9.59 -15.78
N HIS A 43 0.10 -8.48 -15.41
CA HIS A 43 0.52 -7.49 -16.43
C HIS A 43 1.77 -6.67 -16.07
N ALA A 44 2.25 -6.72 -14.85
CA ALA A 44 3.40 -5.97 -14.39
C ALA A 44 4.43 -6.90 -13.66
N PRO A 45 4.96 -7.95 -14.33
CA PRO A 45 5.83 -8.93 -13.69
C PRO A 45 7.17 -8.34 -13.21
N GLN A 46 7.61 -7.22 -13.76
CA GLN A 46 8.84 -6.52 -13.39
C GLN A 46 8.59 -5.35 -12.42
N ALA A 47 7.37 -5.18 -11.91
CA ALA A 47 7.11 -4.19 -10.89
C ALA A 47 7.80 -4.57 -9.58
N ASN A 48 8.52 -3.61 -8.99
CA ASN A 48 9.25 -3.75 -7.74
C ASN A 48 8.31 -3.46 -6.57
N LEU A 49 7.74 -4.48 -5.95
CA LEU A 49 6.88 -4.31 -4.79
C LEU A 49 7.70 -4.12 -3.53
N MET A 50 7.44 -3.06 -2.79
CA MET A 50 8.18 -2.72 -1.58
C MET A 50 7.25 -2.52 -0.40
N MET A 51 7.73 -2.90 0.79
CA MET A 51 7.08 -2.62 2.07
C MET A 51 7.89 -1.64 2.89
N GLU A 52 7.20 -0.88 3.73
CA GLU A 52 7.80 0.08 4.66
C GLU A 52 8.89 -0.53 5.54
N ALA A 53 8.75 -1.81 5.93
CA ALA A 53 9.75 -2.52 6.73
C ALA A 53 11.05 -2.85 5.98
N GLY A 54 11.17 -2.55 4.69
CA GLY A 54 12.39 -2.72 3.91
C GLY A 54 12.45 -4.00 3.07
N MET A 55 11.35 -4.72 2.90
CA MET A 55 11.28 -5.81 1.92
C MET A 55 11.13 -5.22 0.52
N ILE A 56 12.00 -5.60 -0.40
CA ILE A 56 12.05 -5.11 -1.78
C ILE A 56 11.88 -6.28 -2.74
N ASP A 57 11.00 -6.09 -3.72
CA ASP A 57 10.63 -7.03 -4.76
C ASP A 57 10.17 -8.38 -4.20
N PHE A 58 9.21 -8.31 -3.29
CA PHE A 58 8.60 -9.49 -2.68
C PHE A 58 7.43 -10.04 -3.51
N GLU A 59 7.19 -11.34 -3.39
CA GLU A 59 6.11 -12.06 -4.08
C GLU A 59 5.24 -12.81 -3.06
N PRO A 60 4.32 -12.14 -2.35
CA PRO A 60 3.55 -12.80 -1.33
C PRO A 60 2.52 -13.76 -1.94
N LEU A 61 2.56 -15.02 -1.55
CA LEU A 61 1.50 -16.00 -1.91
C LEU A 61 0.23 -15.75 -1.09
N VAL A 62 0.40 -15.21 0.11
CA VAL A 62 -0.67 -14.82 1.03
C VAL A 62 -0.39 -13.38 1.44
N PRO A 63 -1.38 -12.48 1.40
CA PRO A 63 -1.20 -11.11 1.83
C PRO A 63 -0.68 -11.06 3.26
N PRO A 64 0.38 -10.28 3.56
CA PRO A 64 0.88 -10.11 4.91
C PRO A 64 -0.15 -9.39 5.78
N ASN A 65 -0.17 -9.75 7.07
CA ASN A 65 -1.08 -9.15 8.05
C ASN A 65 -0.57 -7.79 8.60
N HIS A 66 0.73 -7.57 8.52
CA HIS A 66 1.38 -6.31 8.94
C HIS A 66 2.71 -6.11 8.19
N ILE A 67 3.30 -4.92 8.30
CA ILE A 67 4.49 -4.51 7.52
C ILE A 67 5.75 -5.36 7.77
N ALA A 68 5.83 -6.05 8.90
CA ALA A 68 6.94 -6.91 9.26
C ALA A 68 6.54 -8.40 9.30
N ASP A 69 5.48 -8.78 8.59
CA ASP A 69 5.05 -10.17 8.51
C ASP A 69 6.05 -10.98 7.67
N VAL A 70 6.43 -12.15 8.19
CA VAL A 70 7.33 -13.08 7.47
C VAL A 70 6.78 -13.53 6.11
N MET A 71 5.47 -13.42 5.91
CA MET A 71 4.85 -13.71 4.61
C MET A 71 5.29 -12.73 3.52
N ALA A 72 5.70 -11.50 3.89
CA ALA A 72 6.30 -10.54 2.98
C ALA A 72 7.76 -10.89 2.61
N CYS A 73 8.36 -11.86 3.31
CA CYS A 73 9.73 -12.30 3.04
C CYS A 73 9.82 -13.36 1.94
N LYS A 74 8.70 -13.73 1.30
CA LYS A 74 8.78 -14.70 0.21
C LYS A 74 9.14 -14.02 -1.11
N GLY A 75 10.13 -14.61 -1.80
CA GLY A 75 10.52 -14.17 -3.13
C GLY A 75 11.24 -12.83 -3.19
N TYR A 76 11.51 -12.20 -2.05
CA TYR A 76 12.16 -10.88 -2.06
C TYR A 76 13.54 -10.92 -2.72
N ALA A 77 13.86 -9.87 -3.48
CA ALA A 77 15.20 -9.69 -4.05
C ALA A 77 16.17 -9.10 -3.02
N CYS A 78 15.67 -8.25 -2.10
CA CYS A 78 16.50 -7.62 -1.07
C CYS A 78 15.69 -7.40 0.22
N ALA A 79 16.30 -7.73 1.35
CA ALA A 79 15.82 -7.36 2.68
C ALA A 79 16.71 -6.24 3.23
N THR A 80 16.10 -5.11 3.51
CA THR A 80 16.77 -3.95 4.08
C THR A 80 16.10 -3.58 5.40
N ASP A 81 16.08 -2.31 5.72
CA ASP A 81 15.44 -1.76 6.91
C ASP A 81 14.48 -0.61 6.56
N LEU A 82 13.73 -0.18 7.56
CA LEU A 82 12.80 0.93 7.47
C LEU A 82 13.49 2.21 6.97
N PHE A 83 14.69 2.51 7.46
CA PHE A 83 15.45 3.70 7.06
C PHE A 83 15.76 3.70 5.55
N THR A 84 16.12 2.54 5.01
CA THR A 84 16.40 2.39 3.57
C THR A 84 15.13 2.63 2.74
N ALA A 85 13.98 2.05 3.13
CA ALA A 85 12.72 2.25 2.43
C ALA A 85 12.31 3.74 2.37
N PHE A 86 12.42 4.45 3.50
CA PHE A 86 12.15 5.90 3.55
C PHE A 86 13.17 6.69 2.74
N THR A 87 14.46 6.35 2.82
CA THR A 87 15.50 7.03 2.04
C THR A 87 15.27 6.88 0.55
N MET A 88 14.87 5.71 0.07
CA MET A 88 14.50 5.51 -1.35
C MET A 88 13.35 6.43 -1.75
N THR A 89 12.35 6.58 -0.88
CA THR A 89 11.21 7.46 -1.12
C THR A 89 11.65 8.93 -1.18
N TYR A 90 12.42 9.41 -0.22
CA TYR A 90 12.95 10.80 -0.21
C TYR A 90 13.83 11.14 -1.42
N ARG A 91 14.51 10.14 -1.98
CA ARG A 91 15.34 10.29 -3.17
C ARG A 91 14.57 10.17 -4.49
N GLY A 92 13.25 10.01 -4.43
CA GLY A 92 12.38 9.95 -5.62
C GLY A 92 12.43 8.64 -6.39
N PHE A 93 12.88 7.54 -5.75
CA PHE A 93 12.89 6.22 -6.38
C PHE A 93 11.54 5.51 -6.36
N VAL A 94 10.54 6.04 -5.63
CA VAL A 94 9.20 5.47 -5.55
C VAL A 94 8.29 6.12 -6.57
N ASP A 95 7.86 5.34 -7.56
CA ASP A 95 6.99 5.80 -8.64
C ASP A 95 5.55 5.92 -8.16
N ILE A 96 5.08 4.97 -7.37
CA ILE A 96 3.71 4.95 -6.88
C ILE A 96 3.62 4.37 -5.47
N CYS A 97 2.77 5.01 -4.65
CA CYS A 97 2.44 4.57 -3.30
C CYS A 97 0.95 4.26 -3.19
N PHE A 98 0.60 3.17 -2.52
CA PHE A 98 -0.79 2.79 -2.23
C PHE A 98 -1.03 2.74 -0.74
N LEU A 99 -2.01 3.52 -0.27
CA LEU A 99 -2.36 3.60 1.14
C LEU A 99 -3.85 3.39 1.36
N GLY A 100 -4.18 2.62 2.41
CA GLY A 100 -5.53 2.56 2.96
C GLY A 100 -5.79 3.75 3.87
N VAL A 101 -6.95 4.42 3.73
CA VAL A 101 -7.32 5.57 4.55
C VAL A 101 -8.68 5.38 5.18
N GLY A 102 -8.84 5.89 6.41
CA GLY A 102 -10.11 5.86 7.13
C GLY A 102 -11.05 6.99 6.72
N GLN A 103 -10.52 8.19 6.55
CA GLN A 103 -11.27 9.37 6.13
C GLN A 103 -10.37 10.28 5.28
N ILE A 104 -10.99 10.95 4.32
CA ILE A 104 -10.37 11.99 3.48
C ILE A 104 -11.33 13.16 3.35
N ASP A 105 -10.81 14.38 3.40
CA ASP A 105 -11.59 15.58 3.11
C ASP A 105 -11.48 16.01 1.63
N LYS A 106 -12.25 17.03 1.26
CA LYS A 106 -12.24 17.59 -0.11
C LYS A 106 -10.93 18.25 -0.54
N PHE A 107 -10.02 18.47 0.39
CA PHE A 107 -8.70 19.06 0.13
C PHE A 107 -7.59 17.99 0.04
N GLY A 108 -7.93 16.72 0.30
CA GLY A 108 -6.97 15.62 0.32
C GLY A 108 -6.29 15.40 1.67
N ASN A 109 -6.76 16.03 2.75
CA ASN A 109 -6.24 15.74 4.08
C ASN A 109 -6.76 14.39 4.56
N LEU A 110 -5.88 13.59 5.13
CA LEU A 110 -6.17 12.24 5.58
C LEU A 110 -6.29 12.15 7.09
N ASN A 111 -7.29 11.41 7.58
CA ASN A 111 -7.34 11.00 8.97
C ASN A 111 -7.01 9.51 9.07
N THR A 112 -5.93 9.21 9.76
CA THR A 112 -5.45 7.86 10.04
C THR A 112 -5.45 7.53 11.54
N THR A 113 -5.91 8.44 12.40
CA THR A 113 -5.76 8.34 13.85
C THR A 113 -6.98 7.77 14.56
N CYS A 114 -8.13 8.44 14.44
CA CYS A 114 -9.38 7.98 15.07
C CYS A 114 -10.59 8.72 14.51
N ILE A 115 -11.77 8.14 14.70
CA ILE A 115 -13.05 8.79 14.51
C ILE A 115 -13.65 9.07 15.88
N GLY A 116 -14.22 10.27 16.08
CA GLY A 116 -14.70 10.74 17.36
C GLY A 116 -13.63 11.39 18.25
N ASP A 117 -13.84 11.38 19.57
CA ASP A 117 -12.90 11.97 20.53
C ASP A 117 -11.58 11.19 20.57
N TYR A 118 -10.45 11.90 20.74
CA TYR A 118 -9.14 11.29 20.74
C TYR A 118 -8.91 10.31 21.90
N TYR A 119 -9.44 10.63 23.09
CA TYR A 119 -9.24 9.83 24.30
C TYR A 119 -10.29 8.73 24.46
N GLN A 120 -11.48 8.92 23.86
CA GLN A 120 -12.57 7.95 23.84
C GLN A 120 -13.13 7.82 22.41
N PRO A 121 -12.37 7.29 21.47
CA PRO A 121 -12.77 7.27 20.06
C PRO A 121 -13.87 6.25 19.80
N ASP A 122 -14.80 6.61 18.92
CA ASP A 122 -15.80 5.67 18.37
C ASP A 122 -15.09 4.56 17.57
N LEU A 123 -14.01 4.92 16.86
CA LEU A 123 -13.17 3.98 16.14
C LEU A 123 -11.70 4.44 16.18
N ARG A 124 -10.80 3.57 16.63
CA ARG A 124 -9.36 3.79 16.50
C ARG A 124 -8.89 3.30 15.15
N LEU A 125 -8.22 4.17 14.36
CA LEU A 125 -7.58 3.84 13.10
C LEU A 125 -6.13 3.38 13.33
N PRO A 126 -5.47 2.77 12.34
CA PRO A 126 -4.13 2.19 12.51
C PRO A 126 -3.02 3.18 12.87
N GLY A 127 -3.22 4.48 12.65
CA GLY A 127 -2.19 5.51 12.73
C GLY A 127 -1.60 5.86 11.37
N SER A 128 -0.70 6.84 11.34
CA SER A 128 -0.11 7.30 10.08
C SER A 128 0.98 6.36 9.54
N GLY A 129 1.74 5.68 10.43
CA GLY A 129 2.97 5.02 9.99
C GLY A 129 3.80 5.98 9.14
N GLY A 130 4.32 5.52 8.02
CA GLY A 130 5.04 6.32 7.03
C GLY A 130 4.15 7.06 6.03
N ALA A 131 2.83 7.12 6.22
CA ALA A 131 1.91 7.69 5.22
C ALA A 131 2.25 9.14 4.83
N ALA A 132 2.62 9.98 5.80
CA ALA A 132 2.99 11.38 5.54
C ALA A 132 4.19 11.48 4.59
N ASP A 133 5.20 10.64 4.79
CA ASP A 133 6.41 10.62 3.99
C ASP A 133 6.14 10.06 2.59
N PHE A 134 5.48 8.92 2.51
CA PHE A 134 5.16 8.29 1.23
C PHE A 134 4.26 9.15 0.35
N ILE A 135 3.25 9.83 0.92
CA ILE A 135 2.40 10.77 0.18
C ILE A 135 3.20 11.97 -0.33
N SER A 136 4.13 12.48 0.50
CA SER A 136 4.87 13.70 0.18
C SER A 136 5.97 13.49 -0.86
N TYR A 137 6.56 12.31 -0.93
CA TYR A 137 7.78 12.08 -1.70
C TYR A 137 7.65 11.02 -2.80
N SER A 138 6.57 10.22 -2.86
CA SER A 138 6.29 9.38 -4.02
C SER A 138 5.84 10.22 -5.20
N GLN A 139 6.17 9.80 -6.42
CA GLN A 139 5.77 10.54 -7.61
C GLN A 139 4.24 10.53 -7.81
N ARG A 140 3.58 9.47 -7.38
CA ARG A 140 2.12 9.32 -7.42
C ARG A 140 1.61 8.57 -6.20
N THR A 141 0.50 9.00 -5.63
CA THR A 141 -0.17 8.32 -4.52
C THR A 141 -1.58 7.92 -4.92
N VAL A 142 -1.94 6.68 -4.63
CA VAL A 142 -3.30 6.15 -4.78
C VAL A 142 -3.85 5.80 -3.40
N LEU A 143 -4.96 6.41 -3.07
CA LEU A 143 -5.64 6.19 -1.79
C LEU A 143 -6.80 5.21 -1.98
N THR A 144 -6.89 4.22 -1.10
CA THR A 144 -7.98 3.26 -1.08
C THR A 144 -8.84 3.47 0.15
N MET A 145 -10.13 3.63 -0.05
CA MET A 145 -11.10 3.80 1.03
C MET A 145 -12.30 2.89 0.79
N ARG A 146 -12.73 2.20 1.84
CA ARG A 146 -14.02 1.52 1.86
C ARG A 146 -15.07 2.50 2.33
N GLY A 147 -16.12 2.68 1.53
CA GLY A 147 -17.30 3.50 1.85
C GLY A 147 -18.34 2.73 2.65
#